data_62c170a76a583f659ed76e07a6e92cd7
#
_entry.id   62c170a76a583f659ed76e07a6e92cd7
#
_cell.length_a   1.000
_cell.length_b   1.000
_cell.length_c   1.000
_cell.angle_alpha   90.00
_cell.angle_beta   90.00
_cell.angle_gamma   90.00
#
_symmetry.space_group_name_H-M   'P 1'
#
loop_
_entity.id
_entity.type
_entity.pdbx_description
1 polymer ?
#
loop_
_entity_poly.entity_id
_entity_poly.type
_entity_poly.pdbx_seq_one_letter_code
_entity_poly.pdbx_strand_id
1 'polypeptide(L)' 'MNTSTLLAIGRGDFIELLAAEFTCAKGFGVYAFLSYSDIDALYHRFLGERIPATVFIRLFVKRFG' A
#
# COMPACT_ATOMS: atom_id res chain seq x y z
N MET A 1 -15.24 7.62 -10.66
CA MET A 1 -13.84 7.18 -10.55
C MET A 1 -13.61 6.00 -11.47
N ASN A 2 -12.57 6.03 -12.22
CA ASN A 2 -12.28 4.95 -13.15
C ASN A 2 -11.18 4.03 -12.63
N THR A 3 -11.02 2.89 -13.27
CA THR A 3 -10.07 1.87 -12.84
C THR A 3 -8.62 2.33 -12.94
N SER A 4 -8.31 3.21 -13.88
CA SER A 4 -6.94 3.66 -14.08
C SER A 4 -6.40 4.42 -12.86
N THR A 5 -7.28 5.03 -12.08
CA THR A 5 -6.88 5.73 -10.85
C THR A 5 -6.25 4.76 -9.86
N LEU A 6 -6.75 3.53 -9.81
CA LEU A 6 -6.23 2.51 -8.91
C LEU A 6 -4.90 1.95 -9.35
N LEU A 7 -4.62 1.99 -10.67
CA LEU A 7 -3.37 1.47 -11.23
C LEU A 7 -2.24 2.49 -11.20
N ALA A 8 -2.59 3.77 -11.13
CA ALA A 8 -1.60 4.84 -11.24
C ALA A 8 -1.84 5.94 -10.22
N ILE A 9 -1.99 5.54 -8.97
CA ILE A 9 -2.20 6.49 -7.89
C ILE A 9 -0.88 7.12 -7.46
N GLY A 10 -0.96 8.31 -6.88
CA GLY A 10 0.21 8.99 -6.35
C GLY A 10 0.70 8.34 -5.08
N ARG A 11 1.92 8.72 -4.68
CA ARG A 11 2.55 8.16 -3.49
C ARG A 11 1.74 8.43 -2.22
N GLY A 12 1.19 9.64 -2.10
CA GLY A 12 0.37 9.98 -0.93
C GLY A 12 -0.86 9.10 -0.80
N ASP A 13 -1.55 8.88 -1.91
CA ASP A 13 -2.74 8.03 -1.92
C ASP A 13 -2.38 6.58 -1.60
N PHE A 14 -1.25 6.13 -2.13
CA PHE A 14 -0.77 4.79 -1.86
C PHE A 14 -0.51 4.61 -0.36
N ILE A 15 0.14 5.58 0.27
CA ILE A 15 0.44 5.53 1.70
C ILE A 15 -0.84 5.52 2.53
N GLU A 16 -1.83 6.32 2.14
CA GLU A 16 -3.11 6.35 2.85
C GLU A 16 -3.82 5.00 2.79
N LEU A 17 -3.83 4.38 1.61
CA LEU A 17 -4.44 3.06 1.46
C LEU A 17 -3.69 2.01 2.27
N LEU A 18 -2.37 2.08 2.25
CA LEU A 18 -1.54 1.16 3.00
C LEU A 18 -1.77 1.30 4.50
N ALA A 19 -1.83 2.54 4.98
CA ALA A 19 -2.10 2.81 6.40
C ALA A 19 -3.46 2.30 6.82
N ALA A 20 -4.47 2.51 5.99
CA ALA A 20 -5.82 2.07 6.28
C ALA A 20 -5.90 0.54 6.36
N GLU A 21 -5.21 -0.15 5.45
CA GLU A 21 -5.22 -1.60 5.43
C GLU A 21 -4.49 -2.17 6.66
N PHE A 22 -3.36 -1.57 7.04
CA PHE A 22 -2.65 -1.99 8.25
C PHE A 22 -3.50 -1.78 9.49
N THR A 23 -4.17 -0.63 9.60
CA THR A 23 -5.02 -0.35 10.75
C THR A 23 -6.16 -1.36 10.82
N CYS A 24 -6.75 -1.68 9.68
CA CYS A 24 -7.87 -2.63 9.63
C CYS A 24 -7.42 -4.06 9.97
N ALA A 25 -6.28 -4.48 9.44
CA ALA A 25 -5.82 -5.86 9.58
C ALA A 25 -5.02 -6.11 10.86
N LYS A 26 -4.23 -5.13 11.30
CA LYS A 26 -3.29 -5.30 12.41
C LYS A 26 -3.64 -4.48 13.66
N GLY A 27 -4.55 -3.54 13.53
CA GLY A 27 -4.93 -2.68 14.64
C GLY A 27 -4.03 -1.47 14.87
N PHE A 28 -2.97 -1.33 14.08
CA PHE A 28 -2.04 -0.22 14.17
C PHE A 28 -1.75 0.34 12.78
N GLY A 29 -1.34 1.61 12.73
CA GLY A 29 -0.98 2.24 11.48
C GLY A 29 0.31 1.68 10.90
N VAL A 30 0.54 1.94 9.61
CA VAL A 30 1.68 1.38 8.89
C VAL A 30 3.02 1.76 9.50
N TYR A 31 3.13 2.95 10.08
CA TYR A 31 4.39 3.42 10.66
C TYR A 31 4.80 2.66 11.93
N ALA A 32 3.91 1.86 12.48
CA ALA A 32 4.26 0.97 13.58
C ALA A 32 5.06 -0.24 13.10
N PHE A 33 5.05 -0.50 11.77
CA PHE A 33 5.68 -1.68 11.20
C PHE A 33 6.75 -1.36 10.16
N LEU A 34 6.60 -0.23 9.45
CA LEU A 34 7.48 0.12 8.32
C LEU A 34 8.02 1.53 8.47
N SER A 35 9.27 1.72 8.04
CA SER A 35 9.88 3.04 7.98
C SER A 35 9.50 3.72 6.67
N TYR A 36 9.87 5.00 6.52
CA TYR A 36 9.66 5.72 5.27
C TYR A 36 10.38 5.04 4.10
N SER A 37 11.58 4.54 4.35
CA SER A 37 12.35 3.85 3.32
C SER A 37 11.66 2.59 2.85
N ASP A 38 11.09 1.84 3.80
CA ASP A 38 10.36 0.62 3.49
C ASP A 38 9.13 0.92 2.63
N ILE A 39 8.41 1.96 3.00
CA ILE A 39 7.20 2.37 2.28
C ILE A 39 7.56 2.84 0.87
N ASP A 40 8.63 3.60 0.75
CA ASP A 40 9.07 4.10 -0.55
C ASP A 40 9.46 2.95 -1.49
N ALA A 41 10.21 1.99 -0.96
CA ALA A 41 10.59 0.81 -1.73
C ALA A 41 9.35 0.01 -2.15
N LEU A 42 8.38 -0.10 -1.26
CA LEU A 42 7.14 -0.81 -1.55
C LEU A 42 6.34 -0.11 -2.65
N TYR A 43 6.30 1.22 -2.60
CA TYR A 43 5.61 1.99 -3.62
C TYR A 43 6.26 1.79 -5.00
N HIS A 44 7.59 1.81 -5.07
CA HIS A 44 8.28 1.58 -6.32
C HIS A 44 8.01 0.17 -6.86
N ARG A 45 7.94 -0.79 -5.97
CA ARG A 45 7.60 -2.16 -6.34
C ARG A 45 6.18 -2.22 -6.90
N PHE A 46 5.25 -1.53 -6.25
CA PHE A 46 3.88 -1.46 -6.72
C PHE A 46 3.79 -0.91 -8.15
N LEU A 47 4.56 0.14 -8.45
CA LEU A 47 4.54 0.73 -9.77
C LEU A 47 4.92 -0.25 -10.88
N GLY A 48 5.75 -1.23 -10.54
CA GLY A 48 6.17 -2.25 -11.50
C GLY A 48 5.23 -3.43 -11.61
N GLU A 49 4.30 -3.60 -10.68
CA GLU A 49 3.44 -4.78 -10.64
C GLU A 49 2.21 -4.70 -11.55
N ARG A 50 1.78 -3.49 -11.89
CA ARG A 50 0.64 -3.27 -12.77
C ARG A 50 -0.67 -3.90 -12.29
N ILE A 51 -0.87 -3.93 -10.98
CA ILE A 51 -2.13 -4.38 -10.40
C ILE A 51 -2.72 -3.22 -9.59
N PRO A 52 -4.04 -3.24 -9.32
CA PRO A 52 -4.66 -2.19 -8.53
C PRO A 52 -4.00 -2.06 -7.16
N ALA A 53 -3.88 -0.82 -6.68
CA ALA A 53 -3.22 -0.57 -5.40
C ALA A 53 -3.88 -1.33 -4.25
N THR A 54 -5.21 -1.39 -4.25
CA THR A 54 -5.94 -2.11 -3.19
C THR A 54 -5.57 -3.58 -3.16
N VAL A 55 -5.41 -4.20 -4.33
CA VAL A 55 -5.02 -5.62 -4.41
C VAL A 55 -3.59 -5.80 -3.94
N PHE A 56 -2.68 -4.96 -4.43
CA PHE A 56 -1.27 -5.03 -4.05
C PHE A 56 -1.10 -4.89 -2.54
N ILE A 57 -1.71 -3.87 -1.98
CA ILE A 57 -1.60 -3.57 -0.55
C ILE A 57 -2.19 -4.70 0.30
N ARG A 58 -3.36 -5.20 -0.09
CA ARG A 58 -4.01 -6.27 0.64
C ARG A 58 -3.16 -7.53 0.67
N LEU A 59 -2.57 -7.90 -0.44
CA LEU A 59 -1.69 -9.06 -0.52
C LEU A 59 -0.44 -8.87 0.34
N PHE A 60 0.12 -7.67 0.30
CA PHE A 60 1.30 -7.37 1.11
C PHE A 60 1.00 -7.48 2.59
N VAL A 61 -0.08 -6.85 3.04
CA VAL A 61 -0.44 -6.85 4.46
C VAL A 61 -0.77 -8.27 4.93
N LYS A 62 -1.44 -9.03 4.09
CA LYS A 62 -1.78 -10.42 4.42
C LYS A 62 -0.54 -11.28 4.63
N ARG A 63 0.52 -11.03 3.87
CA ARG A 63 1.77 -11.77 3.99
C ARG A 63 2.71 -11.20 5.04
N PHE A 64 2.44 -10.00 5.48
CA PHE A 64 3.26 -9.33 6.47
C PHE A 64 3.00 -9.95 7.83
N GLY A 65 3.89 -10.36 8.47
CA GLY A 65 3.71 -10.99 9.76
C GLY A 65 3.72 -12.47 9.66
#